data_27db9eff080ef00f8b76bb5a72d6efe1
#
_entry.id   27db9eff080ef00f8b76bb5a72d6efe1
#
_cell.length_a   1.000
_cell.length_b   1.000
_cell.length_c   1.000
_cell.angle_alpha   90.00
_cell.angle_beta   90.00
_cell.angle_gamma   90.00
#
_symmetry.space_group_name_H-M   'P 1'
#
loop_
_entity.id
_entity.type
_entity.pdbx_description
1 polymer ?
#
loop_
_entity_poly.entity_id
_entity_poly.type
_entity_poly.pdbx_seq_one_letter_code
_entity_poly.pdbx_strand_id
1 'polypeptide(L)'
;MDIDINLTDGRNTDQMGIIVCEKYSDAYEIGRDLEKMFGSAYNLVVYSLMSDNTPLAYQAVPLLNETHAIPIGYRAPEQGEYTFSLKQNTSSIDLLNEQYEQLVLVDYEKGALTNLLNSDYTFSSERTQSNSRFALYAVPRQDSSTELPNISDEEDSIRKIFYNGHLFIIRNGNVYNGNGQIVK
;
A
#
# COMPACT_ATOMS: atom_id res chain seq x y z
N MET A 1 4.71 12.78 -6.36
CA MET A 1 3.33 12.24 -6.45
C MET A 1 2.86 11.90 -5.04
N ASP A 2 1.61 12.21 -4.73
CA ASP A 2 1.06 11.98 -3.39
C ASP A 2 -0.02 10.90 -3.44
N ILE A 3 0.06 9.94 -2.51
CA ILE A 3 -0.89 8.85 -2.34
C ILE A 3 -1.52 8.99 -0.96
N ASP A 4 -2.78 9.38 -0.91
CA ASP A 4 -3.52 9.51 0.34
C ASP A 4 -4.42 8.30 0.56
N ILE A 5 -4.27 7.67 1.73
CA ILE A 5 -5.04 6.50 2.14
C ILE A 5 -5.85 6.83 3.39
N ASN A 6 -7.14 6.59 3.32
CA ASN A 6 -8.07 6.71 4.44
C ASN A 6 -8.28 5.36 5.12
N LEU A 7 -8.48 5.40 6.43
CA LEU A 7 -9.08 4.33 7.22
C LEU A 7 -10.32 4.87 7.90
N THR A 8 -11.47 4.20 7.72
CA THR A 8 -12.74 4.61 8.32
C THR A 8 -13.44 3.46 9.04
N ASP A 9 -14.16 3.76 10.12
CA ASP A 9 -15.10 2.89 10.81
C ASP A 9 -16.58 3.20 10.45
N GLY A 10 -16.79 4.03 9.40
CA GLY A 10 -18.09 4.52 8.98
C GLY A 10 -18.58 5.76 9.75
N ARG A 11 -17.96 6.12 10.89
CA ARG A 11 -18.25 7.32 11.68
C ARG A 11 -17.07 8.27 11.72
N ASN A 12 -15.87 7.71 11.91
CA ASN A 12 -14.62 8.44 11.99
C ASN A 12 -13.74 8.03 10.81
N THR A 13 -12.90 8.95 10.39
CA THR A 13 -11.90 8.69 9.34
C THR A 13 -10.58 9.30 9.76
N ASP A 14 -9.50 8.55 9.62
CA ASP A 14 -8.15 9.04 9.71
C ASP A 14 -7.41 8.79 8.40
N GLN A 15 -6.35 9.54 8.15
CA GLN A 15 -5.62 9.56 6.89
C GLN A 15 -4.12 9.41 7.13
N MET A 16 -3.46 8.72 6.20
CA MET A 16 -2.02 8.77 6.00
C MET A 16 -1.69 9.12 4.55
N GLY A 17 -0.50 9.67 4.31
CA GLY A 17 -0.01 10.01 2.96
C GLY A 17 1.37 9.43 2.69
N ILE A 18 1.62 9.09 1.41
CA ILE A 18 2.93 8.69 0.90
C ILE A 18 3.30 9.64 -0.23
N ILE A 19 4.48 10.26 -0.13
CA ILE A 19 5.00 11.20 -1.11
C ILE A 19 6.12 10.50 -1.88
N VAL A 20 5.87 10.15 -3.14
CA VAL A 20 6.85 9.45 -3.98
C VAL A 20 7.60 10.45 -4.84
N CYS A 21 8.93 10.48 -4.70
CA CYS A 21 9.81 11.31 -5.53
C CYS A 21 11.24 10.75 -5.48
N GLU A 22 11.85 10.51 -6.63
CA GLU A 22 13.24 10.00 -6.77
C GLU A 22 14.31 10.79 -6.03
N LYS A 23 14.01 12.05 -5.64
CA LYS A 23 14.93 12.90 -4.88
C LYS A 23 14.95 12.59 -3.39
N TYR A 24 14.01 11.81 -2.88
CA TYR A 24 13.94 11.41 -1.47
C TYR A 24 14.75 10.14 -1.23
N SER A 25 14.94 9.81 0.02
CA SER A 25 15.59 8.60 0.49
C SER A 25 14.63 7.80 1.40
N ASP A 26 15.06 6.62 1.85
CA ASP A 26 14.33 5.85 2.87
C ASP A 26 14.65 6.30 4.30
N ALA A 27 15.53 7.30 4.46
CA ALA A 27 15.79 7.94 5.73
C ALA A 27 14.76 9.06 6.00
N TYR A 28 14.68 9.50 7.26
CA TYR A 28 13.76 10.58 7.64
C TYR A 28 14.08 11.89 6.89
N GLU A 29 13.13 12.36 6.10
CA GLU A 29 13.24 13.56 5.26
C GLU A 29 12.64 14.76 5.98
N ILE A 30 13.50 15.61 6.55
CA ILE A 30 13.09 16.82 7.28
C ILE A 30 12.24 17.73 6.39
N GLY A 31 11.04 18.08 6.88
CA GLY A 31 10.10 18.95 6.19
C GLY A 31 9.25 18.25 5.10
N ARG A 32 9.37 16.92 5.02
CA ARG A 32 8.53 16.06 4.17
C ARG A 32 7.87 14.95 4.98
N ASP A 33 8.63 14.23 5.79
CA ASP A 33 8.09 13.28 6.75
C ASP A 33 7.42 14.02 7.90
N LEU A 34 6.26 13.55 8.29
CA LEU A 34 5.49 14.08 9.39
C LEU A 34 5.13 12.94 10.35
N GLU A 35 5.64 13.02 11.57
CA GLU A 35 5.31 12.03 12.61
C GLU A 35 3.82 12.00 12.92
N LYS A 36 3.30 10.79 13.18
CA LYS A 36 1.89 10.59 13.49
C LYS A 36 1.58 11.00 14.92
N MET A 37 0.64 11.94 15.06
CA MET A 37 0.07 12.31 16.37
C MET A 37 -1.10 11.40 16.71
N PHE A 38 -0.98 10.59 17.75
CA PHE A 38 -1.98 9.58 18.10
C PHE A 38 -3.21 10.12 18.83
N GLY A 39 -3.12 11.27 19.45
CA GLY A 39 -4.21 11.84 20.22
C GLY A 39 -4.71 10.91 21.35
N SER A 40 -6.05 10.85 21.54
CA SER A 40 -6.68 9.97 22.52
C SER A 40 -6.56 8.49 22.15
N ALA A 41 -6.53 7.59 23.14
CA ALA A 41 -6.58 6.14 22.93
C ALA A 41 -7.88 5.65 22.29
N TYR A 42 -8.89 6.50 22.23
CA TYR A 42 -10.19 6.21 21.58
C TYR A 42 -10.26 6.71 20.11
N ASN A 43 -9.18 7.29 19.58
CA ASN A 43 -9.17 7.74 18.21
C ASN A 43 -8.83 6.56 17.29
N LEU A 44 -9.55 6.48 16.17
CA LEU A 44 -9.13 5.71 15.00
C LEU A 44 -7.85 6.35 14.46
N VAL A 45 -6.83 5.54 14.14
CA VAL A 45 -5.54 6.05 13.65
C VAL A 45 -5.00 5.11 12.58
N VAL A 46 -4.47 5.70 11.48
CA VAL A 46 -3.70 5.01 10.44
C VAL A 46 -2.39 5.75 10.17
N TYR A 47 -1.31 5.03 9.92
CA TYR A 47 0.03 5.60 9.71
C TYR A 47 0.91 4.63 8.93
N SER A 48 1.91 5.16 8.24
CA SER A 48 3.02 4.36 7.72
C SER A 48 4.10 4.19 8.78
N LEU A 49 5.00 3.23 8.57
CA LEU A 49 6.09 2.92 9.49
C LEU A 49 7.42 2.97 8.76
N MET A 50 8.38 3.66 9.33
CA MET A 50 9.78 3.57 8.93
C MET A 50 10.41 2.24 9.39
N SER A 51 11.60 1.94 8.91
CA SER A 51 12.35 0.73 9.27
C SER A 51 12.67 0.61 10.77
N ASP A 52 12.75 1.73 11.48
CA ASP A 52 12.94 1.81 12.94
C ASP A 52 11.61 1.80 13.73
N ASN A 53 10.47 1.56 13.04
CA ASN A 53 9.11 1.63 13.55
C ASN A 53 8.62 3.04 13.94
N THR A 54 9.27 4.10 13.50
CA THR A 54 8.74 5.46 13.66
C THR A 54 7.43 5.60 12.87
N PRO A 55 6.30 5.96 13.52
CA PRO A 55 5.01 6.11 12.86
C PRO A 55 4.90 7.48 12.18
N LEU A 56 4.53 7.49 10.90
CA LEU A 56 4.40 8.70 10.12
C LEU A 56 2.96 8.92 9.62
N ALA A 57 2.49 10.15 9.72
CA ALA A 57 1.25 10.60 9.09
C ALA A 57 1.47 10.83 7.59
N TYR A 58 2.66 11.34 7.21
CA TYR A 58 3.13 11.46 5.83
C TYR A 58 4.55 10.92 5.76
N GLN A 59 4.81 10.08 4.77
CA GLN A 59 6.13 9.48 4.52
C GLN A 59 6.59 9.81 3.11
N ALA A 60 7.78 10.39 2.99
CA ALA A 60 8.47 10.59 1.74
C ALA A 60 9.31 9.36 1.40
N VAL A 61 9.22 8.88 0.16
CA VAL A 61 9.99 7.72 -0.32
C VAL A 61 10.53 7.98 -1.73
N PRO A 62 11.70 7.40 -2.09
CA PRO A 62 12.27 7.59 -3.42
C PRO A 62 11.45 6.88 -4.49
N LEU A 63 10.89 5.74 -4.15
CA LEU A 63 10.24 4.81 -5.06
C LEU A 63 9.19 3.98 -4.31
N LEU A 64 8.13 3.59 -5.02
CA LEU A 64 7.19 2.58 -4.57
C LEU A 64 7.05 1.53 -5.67
N ASN A 65 7.34 0.27 -5.35
CA ASN A 65 7.32 -0.84 -6.30
C ASN A 65 6.99 -2.18 -5.60
N GLU A 66 7.14 -3.29 -6.31
CA GLU A 66 6.84 -4.64 -5.80
C GLU A 66 7.83 -5.14 -4.74
N THR A 67 9.01 -4.54 -4.64
CA THR A 67 10.06 -4.94 -3.69
C THR A 67 10.20 -3.99 -2.51
N HIS A 68 9.61 -2.81 -2.60
CA HIS A 68 9.65 -1.77 -1.57
C HIS A 68 8.27 -1.62 -0.94
N ALA A 69 8.02 -2.38 0.13
CA ALA A 69 6.79 -2.30 0.89
C ALA A 69 6.79 -1.13 1.85
N ILE A 70 5.67 -0.43 1.96
CA ILE A 70 5.41 0.53 3.02
C ILE A 70 4.58 -0.18 4.10
N PRO A 71 5.15 -0.52 5.27
CA PRO A 71 4.36 -1.09 6.36
C PRO A 71 3.33 -0.08 6.86
N ILE A 72 2.11 -0.57 7.12
CA ILE A 72 1.00 0.26 7.62
C ILE A 72 0.62 -0.20 9.02
N GLY A 73 0.66 0.74 9.95
CA GLY A 73 0.10 0.57 11.28
C GLY A 73 -1.29 1.19 11.38
N TYR A 74 -2.11 0.64 12.29
CA TYR A 74 -3.42 1.19 12.61
C TYR A 74 -3.77 1.01 14.07
N ARG A 75 -4.69 1.84 14.56
CA ARG A 75 -5.38 1.66 15.84
C ARG A 75 -6.87 1.60 15.60
N ALA A 76 -7.50 0.49 15.99
CA ALA A 76 -8.94 0.30 16.10
C ALA A 76 -9.36 0.62 17.53
N PRO A 77 -10.16 1.68 17.80
CA PRO A 77 -10.55 2.08 19.16
C PRO A 77 -11.56 1.11 19.79
N GLU A 78 -12.31 0.38 19.00
CA GLU A 78 -13.32 -0.59 19.44
C GLU A 78 -13.40 -1.77 18.46
N GLN A 79 -14.14 -2.81 18.80
CA GLN A 79 -14.44 -3.91 17.90
C GLN A 79 -15.39 -3.42 16.79
N GLY A 80 -15.08 -3.71 15.53
CA GLY A 80 -15.90 -3.31 14.41
C GLY A 80 -15.33 -3.63 13.04
N GLU A 81 -15.98 -3.11 12.02
CA GLU A 81 -15.51 -3.15 10.64
C GLU A 81 -14.80 -1.84 10.30
N TYR A 82 -13.71 -1.96 9.56
CA TYR A 82 -12.85 -0.87 9.14
C TYR A 82 -12.57 -0.99 7.66
N THR A 83 -12.55 0.15 6.96
CA THR A 83 -12.35 0.17 5.51
C THR A 83 -11.18 1.06 5.14
N PHE A 84 -10.21 0.50 4.40
CA PHE A 84 -9.19 1.24 3.69
C PHE A 84 -9.71 1.67 2.32
N SER A 85 -9.45 2.92 1.96
CA SER A 85 -9.77 3.48 0.65
C SER A 85 -8.73 4.52 0.21
N LEU A 86 -8.61 4.75 -1.09
CA LEU A 86 -7.88 5.92 -1.59
C LEU A 86 -8.74 7.17 -1.41
N LYS A 87 -8.13 8.27 -0.96
CA LYS A 87 -8.79 9.57 -0.96
C LYS A 87 -8.98 10.02 -2.41
N GLN A 88 -10.23 10.14 -2.81
CA GLN A 88 -10.57 10.54 -4.18
C GLN A 88 -10.34 12.03 -4.40
N ASN A 89 -9.23 12.37 -5.03
CA ASN A 89 -9.06 13.60 -5.79
C ASN A 89 -8.85 13.18 -7.26
N THR A 90 -9.74 13.58 -8.15
CA THR A 90 -9.79 13.13 -9.55
C THR A 90 -8.43 13.21 -10.25
N SER A 91 -7.72 14.33 -10.08
CA SER A 91 -6.40 14.53 -10.70
C SER A 91 -5.31 13.60 -10.14
N SER A 92 -5.39 13.21 -8.87
CA SER A 92 -4.41 12.32 -8.24
C SER A 92 -4.62 10.86 -8.68
N ILE A 93 -5.87 10.43 -8.88
CA ILE A 93 -6.19 9.08 -9.35
C ILE A 93 -5.75 8.87 -10.80
N ASP A 94 -5.93 9.88 -11.65
CA ASP A 94 -5.47 9.80 -13.04
C ASP A 94 -3.96 9.63 -13.11
N LEU A 95 -3.19 10.41 -12.33
CA LEU A 95 -1.74 10.28 -12.22
C LEU A 95 -1.29 8.92 -11.65
N LEU A 96 -2.02 8.40 -10.64
CA LEU A 96 -1.75 7.07 -10.09
C LEU A 96 -1.98 5.97 -11.14
N ASN A 97 -3.08 6.06 -11.89
CA ASN A 97 -3.39 5.12 -12.96
C ASN A 97 -2.42 5.22 -14.15
N GLU A 98 -1.81 6.38 -14.39
CA GLU A 98 -0.76 6.53 -15.40
C GLU A 98 0.55 5.88 -14.96
N GLN A 99 0.90 5.95 -13.68
CA GLN A 99 2.19 5.46 -13.17
C GLN A 99 2.14 4.01 -12.69
N TYR A 100 1.02 3.58 -12.13
CA TYR A 100 0.89 2.25 -11.54
C TYR A 100 -0.21 1.43 -12.20
N GLU A 101 0.08 0.16 -12.41
CA GLU A 101 -0.91 -0.85 -12.79
C GLU A 101 -1.74 -1.28 -11.59
N GLN A 102 -1.08 -1.36 -10.41
CA GLN A 102 -1.72 -1.74 -9.16
C GLN A 102 -1.12 -0.98 -7.98
N LEU A 103 -1.96 -0.65 -7.02
CA LEU A 103 -1.60 -0.22 -5.68
C LEU A 103 -2.16 -1.24 -4.69
N VAL A 104 -1.32 -2.17 -4.25
CA VAL A 104 -1.73 -3.39 -3.56
C VAL A 104 -1.63 -3.21 -2.05
N LEU A 105 -2.76 -3.22 -1.36
CA LEU A 105 -2.83 -3.40 0.09
C LEU A 105 -2.80 -4.90 0.40
N VAL A 106 -1.87 -5.30 1.26
CA VAL A 106 -1.73 -6.66 1.76
C VAL A 106 -2.25 -6.73 3.19
N ASP A 107 -3.17 -7.65 3.49
CA ASP A 107 -3.55 -8.05 4.85
C ASP A 107 -2.88 -9.40 5.17
N TYR A 108 -1.83 -9.38 5.98
CA TYR A 108 -1.09 -10.60 6.34
C TYR A 108 -1.88 -11.54 7.25
N GLU A 109 -2.81 -11.02 8.04
CA GLU A 109 -3.65 -11.84 8.92
C GLU A 109 -4.65 -12.68 8.12
N LYS A 110 -5.21 -12.11 7.06
CA LYS A 110 -6.19 -12.79 6.19
C LYS A 110 -5.54 -13.43 4.95
N GLY A 111 -4.28 -13.09 4.63
CA GLY A 111 -3.64 -13.46 3.37
C GLY A 111 -4.35 -12.84 2.16
N ALA A 112 -4.97 -11.67 2.35
CA ALA A 112 -5.73 -10.98 1.32
C ALA A 112 -4.88 -9.91 0.64
N LEU A 113 -5.15 -9.69 -0.66
CA LEU A 113 -4.52 -8.67 -1.49
C LEU A 113 -5.59 -7.89 -2.21
N THR A 114 -5.56 -6.57 -2.08
CA THR A 114 -6.56 -5.69 -2.72
C THR A 114 -5.86 -4.59 -3.49
N ASN A 115 -6.20 -4.43 -4.77
CA ASN A 115 -5.77 -3.28 -5.55
C ASN A 115 -6.65 -2.08 -5.22
N LEU A 116 -6.12 -1.14 -4.43
CA LEU A 116 -6.83 0.06 -3.99
C LEU A 116 -7.18 1.02 -5.13
N LEU A 117 -6.55 0.90 -6.32
CA LEU A 117 -6.97 1.66 -7.50
C LEU A 117 -8.37 1.25 -7.99
N ASN A 118 -8.81 0.01 -7.67
CA ASN A 118 -10.05 -0.57 -8.20
C ASN A 118 -11.13 -0.76 -7.13
N SER A 119 -10.75 -0.95 -5.87
CA SER A 119 -11.72 -1.27 -4.80
C SER A 119 -11.18 -0.94 -3.41
N ASP A 120 -12.07 -0.62 -2.51
CA ASP A 120 -11.79 -0.49 -1.08
C ASP A 120 -11.57 -1.86 -0.44
N TYR A 121 -10.88 -1.89 0.70
CA TYR A 121 -10.67 -3.09 1.50
C TYR A 121 -11.32 -2.96 2.87
N THR A 122 -12.29 -3.83 3.16
CA THR A 122 -12.97 -3.88 4.48
C THR A 122 -12.51 -5.09 5.28
N PHE A 123 -12.21 -4.89 6.57
CA PHE A 123 -11.79 -5.92 7.50
C PHE A 123 -12.42 -5.71 8.88
N SER A 124 -12.59 -6.82 9.60
CA SER A 124 -12.99 -6.77 11.01
C SER A 124 -11.76 -6.69 11.90
N SER A 125 -11.86 -5.94 12.98
CA SER A 125 -10.82 -5.84 14.01
C SER A 125 -11.44 -5.78 15.39
N GLU A 126 -10.76 -6.38 16.37
CA GLU A 126 -10.96 -6.09 17.78
C GLU A 126 -10.36 -4.72 18.12
N ARG A 127 -10.66 -4.21 19.33
CA ARG A 127 -9.92 -3.04 19.85
C ARG A 127 -8.44 -3.36 19.95
N THR A 128 -7.61 -2.74 19.12
CA THR A 128 -6.18 -3.03 19.03
C THR A 128 -5.38 -1.88 18.43
N GLN A 129 -4.06 -1.98 18.56
CA GLN A 129 -3.09 -1.28 17.73
C GLN A 129 -2.14 -2.32 17.14
N SER A 130 -1.97 -2.31 15.82
CA SER A 130 -1.12 -3.25 15.11
C SER A 130 -0.19 -2.53 14.14
N ASN A 131 1.07 -2.97 14.10
CA ASN A 131 2.12 -2.46 13.22
C ASN A 131 2.57 -3.49 12.16
N SER A 132 1.98 -4.68 12.14
CA SER A 132 2.46 -5.81 11.34
C SER A 132 1.41 -6.48 10.45
N ARG A 133 0.15 -5.98 10.51
CA ARG A 133 -0.94 -6.60 9.76
C ARG A 133 -0.97 -6.19 8.30
N PHE A 134 -0.66 -4.92 8.00
CA PHE A 134 -0.82 -4.38 6.66
C PHE A 134 0.46 -3.85 6.06
N ALA A 135 0.57 -3.91 4.74
CA ALA A 135 1.57 -3.20 3.97
C ALA A 135 1.01 -2.78 2.60
N LEU A 136 1.58 -1.72 2.06
CA LEU A 136 1.28 -1.21 0.72
C LEU A 136 2.45 -1.48 -0.21
N TYR A 137 2.13 -1.97 -1.42
CA TYR A 137 3.04 -2.15 -2.54
C TYR A 137 2.47 -1.45 -3.76
N ALA A 138 3.31 -1.15 -4.74
CA ALA A 138 2.85 -0.73 -6.05
C ALA A 138 3.45 -1.61 -7.15
N VAL A 139 2.71 -1.75 -8.23
CA VAL A 139 3.17 -2.36 -9.48
C VAL A 139 3.26 -1.22 -10.50
N PRO A 140 4.46 -0.71 -10.82
CA PRO A 140 4.62 0.34 -11.81
C PRO A 140 4.16 -0.13 -13.20
N ARG A 141 3.59 0.78 -14.00
CA ARG A 141 3.39 0.52 -15.42
C ARG A 141 4.74 0.46 -16.10
N GLN A 142 4.91 -0.51 -16.98
CA GLN A 142 6.07 -0.53 -17.85
C GLN A 142 5.83 0.47 -18.98
N ASP A 143 6.73 1.47 -19.10
CA ASP A 143 6.76 2.32 -20.27
C ASP A 143 7.00 1.45 -21.52
N SER A 144 6.03 1.43 -22.43
CA SER A 144 6.15 0.76 -23.73
C SER A 144 7.14 1.45 -24.68
N SER A 145 8.01 2.32 -24.17
CA SER A 145 8.93 3.17 -24.94
C SER A 145 10.41 2.82 -24.76
N THR A 146 10.75 1.54 -24.61
CA THR A 146 12.11 1.08 -24.94
C THR A 146 12.00 0.12 -26.11
N GLU A 147 12.35 0.60 -27.29
CA GLU A 147 12.67 -0.24 -28.44
C GLU A 147 13.79 -1.20 -28.03
N LEU A 148 13.41 -2.43 -27.65
CA LEU A 148 14.29 -3.56 -27.62
C LEU A 148 14.08 -4.36 -28.90
N PRO A 149 15.14 -4.93 -29.48
CA PRO A 149 15.04 -5.63 -30.75
C PRO A 149 14.11 -6.83 -30.61
N ASN A 150 13.20 -6.95 -31.60
CA ASN A 150 12.31 -8.05 -31.87
C ASN A 150 12.82 -9.41 -31.35
N ILE A 151 12.26 -9.85 -30.23
CA ILE A 151 12.16 -11.26 -29.89
C ILE A 151 10.66 -11.50 -29.68
N SER A 152 10.06 -12.12 -30.68
CA SER A 152 8.72 -12.68 -30.62
C SER A 152 8.71 -13.74 -29.51
N ASP A 153 8.02 -13.44 -28.42
CA ASP A 153 7.31 -14.44 -27.63
C ASP A 153 6.45 -13.66 -26.63
N GLU A 154 5.14 -13.86 -26.71
CA GLU A 154 4.16 -13.47 -25.69
C GLU A 154 4.47 -14.25 -24.38
N GLU A 155 5.52 -13.88 -23.67
CA GLU A 155 5.71 -14.36 -22.32
C GLU A 155 4.88 -13.52 -21.37
N ASP A 156 3.79 -14.14 -20.86
CA ASP A 156 3.10 -13.82 -19.63
C ASP A 156 4.08 -13.21 -18.61
N SER A 157 4.01 -11.92 -18.36
CA SER A 157 4.88 -11.25 -17.40
C SER A 157 4.57 -11.75 -16.00
N ILE A 158 5.30 -12.78 -15.56
CA ILE A 158 5.22 -13.33 -14.21
C ILE A 158 6.10 -12.47 -13.29
N ARG A 159 5.49 -11.84 -12.30
CA ARG A 159 6.21 -11.08 -11.28
C ARG A 159 6.09 -11.76 -9.93
N LYS A 160 7.16 -11.76 -9.15
CA LYS A 160 7.23 -12.41 -7.84
C LYS A 160 7.50 -11.36 -6.77
N ILE A 161 6.64 -11.31 -5.77
CA ILE A 161 6.81 -10.49 -4.56
C ILE A 161 7.17 -11.41 -3.41
N PHE A 162 8.29 -11.14 -2.72
CA PHE A 162 8.74 -11.90 -1.56
C PHE A 162 8.70 -11.00 -0.33
N TYR A 163 7.83 -11.29 0.64
CA TYR A 163 7.73 -10.51 1.87
C TYR A 163 7.41 -11.40 3.09
N ASN A 164 8.12 -11.19 4.19
CA ASN A 164 7.96 -11.94 5.46
C ASN A 164 7.92 -13.47 5.28
N GLY A 165 8.72 -14.01 4.34
CA GLY A 165 8.77 -15.44 4.06
C GLY A 165 7.61 -15.98 3.20
N HIS A 166 6.70 -15.13 2.75
CA HIS A 166 5.62 -15.50 1.83
C HIS A 166 5.93 -15.06 0.40
N LEU A 167 5.74 -15.99 -0.55
CA LEU A 167 5.86 -15.72 -1.98
C LEU A 167 4.46 -15.42 -2.55
N PHE A 168 4.34 -14.27 -3.21
CA PHE A 168 3.19 -13.94 -4.03
C PHE A 168 3.62 -13.87 -5.50
N ILE A 169 2.80 -14.38 -6.40
CA ILE A 169 3.05 -14.41 -7.84
C ILE A 169 1.95 -13.60 -8.50
N ILE A 170 2.32 -12.55 -9.22
CA ILE A 170 1.41 -11.76 -10.05
C ILE A 170 1.54 -12.27 -11.49
N ARG A 171 0.41 -12.69 -12.08
CA ARG A 171 0.33 -13.16 -13.47
C ARG A 171 -1.00 -12.71 -14.07
N ASN A 172 -0.94 -11.98 -15.19
CA ASN A 172 -2.13 -11.50 -15.92
C ASN A 172 -3.13 -10.75 -15.02
N GLY A 173 -2.64 -9.84 -14.16
CA GLY A 173 -3.49 -9.09 -13.23
C GLY A 173 -4.06 -9.90 -12.06
N ASN A 174 -3.76 -11.20 -11.96
CA ASN A 174 -4.14 -12.06 -10.84
C ASN A 174 -2.96 -12.27 -9.90
N VAL A 175 -3.26 -12.30 -8.61
CA VAL A 175 -2.26 -12.58 -7.57
C VAL A 175 -2.48 -13.99 -7.03
N TYR A 176 -1.39 -14.75 -6.93
CA TYR A 176 -1.37 -16.11 -6.41
C TYR A 176 -0.50 -16.15 -5.17
N ASN A 177 -0.90 -16.92 -4.15
CA ASN A 177 -0.03 -17.24 -3.01
C ASN A 177 1.04 -18.29 -3.41
N GLY A 178 2.01 -18.56 -2.52
CA GLY A 178 3.08 -19.53 -2.77
C GLY A 178 2.60 -20.97 -3.05
N ASN A 179 1.32 -21.26 -2.79
CA ASN A 179 0.67 -22.55 -3.09
C ASN A 179 -0.06 -22.53 -4.45
N GLY A 180 0.02 -21.43 -5.21
CA GLY A 180 -0.64 -21.30 -6.51
C GLY A 180 -2.14 -21.02 -6.45
N GLN A 181 -2.68 -20.66 -5.29
CA GLN A 181 -4.09 -20.29 -5.15
C GLN A 181 -4.27 -18.81 -5.44
N ILE A 182 -5.31 -18.47 -6.22
CA ILE A 182 -5.69 -17.06 -6.44
C ILE A 182 -6.11 -16.48 -5.09
N VAL A 183 -5.49 -15.40 -4.71
CA VAL A 183 -5.84 -14.62 -3.53
C VAL A 183 -6.86 -13.58 -4.00
N LYS A 184 -8.11 -13.77 -3.59
CA LYS A 184 -9.21 -12.83 -3.88
C LYS A 184 -9.26 -11.75 -2.82
#